data_bd43d521ba87ef8e825dbe9d6243efe7
#
_entry.id   bd43d521ba87ef8e825dbe9d6243efe7
#
_cell.length_a   1.000
_cell.length_b   1.000
_cell.length_c   1.000
_cell.angle_alpha   90.00
_cell.angle_beta   90.00
_cell.angle_gamma   90.00
#
_symmetry.space_group_name_H-M   'P 1'
#
loop_
_entity.id
_entity.type
_entity.pdbx_description
1 polymer ?
#
loop_
_entity_poly.entity_id
_entity_poly.type
_entity_poly.pdbx_seq_one_letter_code
_entity_poly.pdbx_strand_id
1 'polypeptide(L)'
;MPSARSELLRLLAHKSFKLGEFRLSSGAASDYYVDCRTTTLDARGAQLTGQVFWDEIRQRGWKAQAVGGLTMGADPIVSAIAVTSGELSGFLVRKSEKQHGTGQRIEGFQQKFAKVVIVDDVCTTGASTIQAIEAAREFGFEIVGVMCLVEREEAGGRTRVETSASPAPFVAIFGAKDVRKEHVLQTDETNEYTAVSTTCELCGRPAVSYHPRSRCEAHKV
;
A
#
# COMPACT_ATOMS: atom_id res chain seq x y z
N MET A 1 -8.12 1.32 21.73
CA MET A 1 -7.69 0.41 20.65
C MET A 1 -6.98 1.23 19.60
N PRO A 2 -5.92 0.72 18.94
CA PRO A 2 -5.27 1.45 17.85
C PRO A 2 -6.27 1.68 16.71
N SER A 3 -6.11 2.80 15.99
CA SER A 3 -6.95 3.10 14.83
C SER A 3 -6.64 2.14 13.68
N ALA A 4 -7.60 1.91 12.76
CA ALA A 4 -7.36 1.12 11.55
C ALA A 4 -6.14 1.63 10.75
N ARG A 5 -5.96 2.96 10.71
CA ARG A 5 -4.82 3.59 10.05
C ARG A 5 -3.49 3.25 10.72
N SER A 6 -3.41 3.27 12.06
CA SER A 6 -2.18 2.90 12.76
C SER A 6 -1.87 1.40 12.66
N GLU A 7 -2.90 0.56 12.68
CA GLU A 7 -2.72 -0.89 12.49
C GLU A 7 -2.25 -1.22 11.06
N LEU A 8 -2.80 -0.54 10.04
CA LEU A 8 -2.36 -0.70 8.66
C LEU A 8 -0.90 -0.27 8.47
N LEU A 9 -0.49 0.85 9.09
CA LEU A 9 0.91 1.30 9.08
C LEU A 9 1.85 0.23 9.65
N ARG A 10 1.48 -0.36 10.78
CA ARG A 10 2.26 -1.45 11.41
C ARG A 10 2.39 -2.67 10.50
N LEU A 11 1.32 -3.08 9.83
CA LEU A 11 1.36 -4.20 8.89
C LEU A 11 2.21 -3.90 7.65
N LEU A 12 2.10 -2.69 7.09
CA LEU A 12 2.95 -2.26 5.97
C LEU A 12 4.43 -2.28 6.35
N ALA A 13 4.77 -1.74 7.52
CA ALA A 13 6.13 -1.73 8.03
C ALA A 13 6.70 -3.14 8.23
N HIS A 14 5.88 -4.07 8.70
CA HIS A 14 6.29 -5.45 8.95
C HIS A 14 6.37 -6.31 7.68
N LYS A 15 5.35 -6.22 6.79
CA LYS A 15 5.20 -7.13 5.65
C LYS A 15 5.75 -6.58 4.35
N SER A 16 5.62 -5.27 4.13
CA SER A 16 5.82 -4.64 2.82
C SER A 16 7.12 -3.86 2.70
N PHE A 17 7.76 -3.51 3.81
CA PHE A 17 8.97 -2.69 3.83
C PHE A 17 10.21 -3.53 4.12
N LYS A 18 11.30 -3.27 3.39
CA LYS A 18 12.60 -3.93 3.59
C LYS A 18 13.72 -2.92 3.45
N LEU A 19 14.66 -2.91 4.41
CA LEU A 19 15.92 -2.19 4.29
C LEU A 19 16.93 -3.04 3.53
N GLY A 20 17.79 -2.42 2.72
CA GLY A 20 18.82 -3.08 1.94
C GLY A 20 19.19 -2.28 0.70
N GLU A 21 20.08 -2.80 -0.12
CA GLU A 21 20.46 -2.19 -1.39
C GLU A 21 19.56 -2.71 -2.51
N PHE A 22 18.79 -1.83 -3.12
CA PHE A 22 17.86 -2.16 -4.19
C PHE A 22 18.09 -1.28 -5.41
N ARG A 23 17.79 -1.82 -6.60
CA ARG A 23 17.61 -1.04 -7.83
C ARG A 23 16.13 -0.95 -8.17
N LEU A 24 15.64 0.27 -8.30
CA LEU A 24 14.26 0.52 -8.70
C LEU A 24 14.08 0.29 -10.21
N SER A 25 12.81 0.15 -10.65
CA SER A 25 12.48 0.05 -12.07
C SER A 25 12.92 1.28 -12.89
N SER A 26 13.12 2.42 -12.24
CA SER A 26 13.70 3.64 -12.83
C SER A 26 15.22 3.56 -13.04
N GLY A 27 15.89 2.51 -12.53
CA GLY A 27 17.35 2.35 -12.51
C GLY A 27 18.04 3.03 -11.32
N ALA A 28 17.33 3.82 -10.52
CA ALA A 28 17.90 4.49 -9.35
C ALA A 28 18.21 3.50 -8.22
N ALA A 29 19.31 3.75 -7.48
CA ALA A 29 19.62 3.03 -6.26
C ALA A 29 18.67 3.46 -5.13
N SER A 30 18.33 2.53 -4.24
CA SER A 30 17.51 2.80 -3.05
C SER A 30 18.00 1.93 -1.89
N ASP A 31 17.99 2.49 -0.68
CA ASP A 31 18.33 1.79 0.56
C ASP A 31 17.13 1.08 1.18
N TYR A 32 15.99 1.06 0.51
CA TYR A 32 14.79 0.32 0.89
C TYR A 32 13.94 -0.09 -0.29
N TYR A 33 13.09 -1.09 -0.07
CA TYR A 33 12.09 -1.57 -1.02
C TYR A 33 10.72 -1.63 -0.36
N VAL A 34 9.66 -1.26 -1.11
CA VAL A 34 8.26 -1.37 -0.67
C VAL A 34 7.47 -2.19 -1.70
N ASP A 35 6.85 -3.27 -1.23
CA ASP A 35 5.84 -4.03 -2.00
C ASP A 35 4.54 -4.09 -1.20
N CYS A 36 3.64 -3.17 -1.49
CA CYS A 36 2.36 -3.08 -0.77
C CYS A 36 1.46 -4.31 -0.96
N ARG A 37 1.67 -5.11 -2.02
CA ARG A 37 0.86 -6.31 -2.31
C ARG A 37 0.96 -7.35 -1.23
N THR A 38 2.11 -7.45 -0.54
CA THR A 38 2.27 -8.36 0.61
C THR A 38 1.37 -8.01 1.80
N THR A 39 0.91 -6.76 1.88
CA THR A 39 -0.09 -6.29 2.85
C THR A 39 -1.48 -6.25 2.25
N THR A 40 -1.67 -5.69 1.04
CA THR A 40 -3.00 -5.51 0.46
C THR A 40 -3.67 -6.83 0.03
N LEU A 41 -2.90 -7.91 -0.14
CA LEU A 41 -3.37 -9.28 -0.37
C LEU A 41 -3.43 -10.13 0.92
N ASP A 42 -2.94 -9.61 2.05
CA ASP A 42 -3.11 -10.25 3.36
C ASP A 42 -4.55 -10.06 3.86
N ALA A 43 -5.14 -11.07 4.50
CA ALA A 43 -6.54 -11.02 4.92
C ALA A 43 -6.85 -9.82 5.83
N ARG A 44 -6.01 -9.54 6.85
CA ARG A 44 -6.18 -8.39 7.73
C ARG A 44 -5.77 -7.09 7.05
N GLY A 45 -4.69 -7.13 6.27
CA GLY A 45 -4.21 -6.00 5.49
C GLY A 45 -5.23 -5.50 4.48
N ALA A 46 -5.92 -6.39 3.77
CA ALA A 46 -7.01 -6.06 2.84
C ALA A 46 -8.17 -5.35 3.55
N GLN A 47 -8.64 -5.90 4.69
CA GLN A 47 -9.71 -5.27 5.49
C GLN A 47 -9.34 -3.85 5.91
N LEU A 48 -8.14 -3.67 6.47
CA LEU A 48 -7.67 -2.35 6.92
C LEU A 48 -7.47 -1.39 5.75
N THR A 49 -6.97 -1.87 4.62
CA THR A 49 -6.80 -1.07 3.40
C THR A 49 -8.15 -0.55 2.93
N GLY A 50 -9.14 -1.43 2.80
CA GLY A 50 -10.50 -1.04 2.42
C GLY A 50 -11.08 0.01 3.36
N GLN A 51 -10.97 -0.22 4.67
CA GLN A 51 -11.49 0.71 5.69
C GLN A 51 -10.80 2.07 5.63
N VAL A 52 -9.47 2.12 5.59
CA VAL A 52 -8.71 3.37 5.61
C VAL A 52 -8.98 4.21 4.35
N PHE A 53 -9.00 3.57 3.17
CA PHE A 53 -9.32 4.28 1.93
C PHE A 53 -10.77 4.76 1.90
N TRP A 54 -11.73 3.93 2.34
CA TRP A 54 -13.14 4.31 2.39
C TRP A 54 -13.37 5.47 3.36
N ASP A 55 -12.77 5.43 4.54
CA ASP A 55 -12.87 6.52 5.52
C ASP A 55 -12.30 7.83 4.97
N GLU A 56 -11.17 7.78 4.25
CA GLU A 56 -10.57 8.96 3.61
C GLU A 56 -11.49 9.55 2.52
N ILE A 57 -12.08 8.70 1.66
CA ILE A 57 -13.04 9.13 0.61
C ILE A 57 -14.25 9.83 1.25
N ARG A 58 -14.80 9.28 2.33
CA ARG A 58 -15.93 9.85 3.06
C ARG A 58 -15.58 11.17 3.73
N GLN A 59 -14.45 11.24 4.43
CA GLN A 59 -14.00 12.46 5.13
C GLN A 59 -13.80 13.63 4.17
N ARG A 60 -13.35 13.35 2.94
CA ARG A 60 -13.19 14.36 1.89
C ARG A 60 -14.48 14.75 1.20
N GLY A 61 -15.57 14.04 1.46
CA GLY A 61 -16.86 14.29 0.82
C GLY A 61 -16.86 13.96 -0.68
N TRP A 62 -15.94 13.11 -1.16
CA TRP A 62 -15.91 12.69 -2.56
C TRP A 62 -17.10 11.78 -2.86
N LYS A 63 -18.02 12.30 -3.63
CA LYS A 63 -19.22 11.56 -4.05
C LYS A 63 -18.91 10.69 -5.25
N ALA A 64 -18.07 9.69 -5.06
CA ALA A 64 -17.71 8.73 -6.08
C ALA A 64 -18.79 7.65 -6.24
N GLN A 65 -18.87 7.06 -7.42
CA GLN A 65 -19.69 5.90 -7.75
C GLN A 65 -18.82 4.65 -7.93
N ALA A 66 -17.52 4.86 -8.22
CA ALA A 66 -16.58 3.76 -8.36
C ALA A 66 -15.15 4.18 -7.97
N VAL A 67 -14.33 3.18 -7.71
CA VAL A 67 -12.89 3.30 -7.52
C VAL A 67 -12.17 2.42 -8.52
N GLY A 68 -10.99 2.84 -8.98
CA GLY A 68 -10.21 2.02 -9.90
C GLY A 68 -8.78 2.48 -10.04
N GLY A 69 -7.96 1.67 -10.71
CA GLY A 69 -6.55 1.97 -10.90
C GLY A 69 -5.86 0.98 -11.83
N LEU A 70 -4.55 1.19 -12.05
CA LEU A 70 -3.77 0.37 -12.97
C LEU A 70 -3.46 -1.01 -12.39
N THR A 71 -3.72 -2.06 -13.18
CA THR A 71 -3.34 -3.43 -12.78
C THR A 71 -1.82 -3.58 -12.70
N MET A 72 -1.26 -4.35 -11.74
CA MET A 72 -1.84 -5.21 -10.70
C MET A 72 -1.78 -4.56 -9.31
N GLY A 73 -1.10 -3.42 -9.13
CA GLY A 73 -0.93 -2.78 -7.81
C GLY A 73 -2.25 -2.34 -7.20
N ALA A 74 -3.14 -1.76 -8.01
CA ALA A 74 -4.42 -1.24 -7.56
C ALA A 74 -5.49 -2.33 -7.31
N ASP A 75 -5.40 -3.49 -7.94
CA ASP A 75 -6.47 -4.50 -7.95
C ASP A 75 -6.95 -4.92 -6.54
N PRO A 76 -6.05 -5.28 -5.59
CA PRO A 76 -6.48 -5.65 -4.24
C PRO A 76 -7.08 -4.46 -3.49
N ILE A 77 -6.58 -3.23 -3.71
CA ILE A 77 -7.10 -2.01 -3.07
C ILE A 77 -8.51 -1.72 -3.57
N VAL A 78 -8.75 -1.78 -4.89
CA VAL A 78 -10.07 -1.59 -5.52
C VAL A 78 -11.07 -2.58 -4.94
N SER A 79 -10.71 -3.87 -4.89
CA SER A 79 -11.57 -4.91 -4.34
C SER A 79 -11.86 -4.70 -2.86
N ALA A 80 -10.84 -4.33 -2.06
CA ALA A 80 -11.00 -4.07 -0.64
C ALA A 80 -11.94 -2.89 -0.37
N ILE A 81 -11.81 -1.79 -1.12
CA ILE A 81 -12.70 -0.62 -0.99
C ILE A 81 -14.12 -0.98 -1.39
N ALA A 82 -14.32 -1.66 -2.53
CA ALA A 82 -15.65 -2.04 -3.00
C ALA A 82 -16.40 -2.90 -1.97
N VAL A 83 -15.72 -3.93 -1.42
CA VAL A 83 -16.30 -4.81 -0.38
C VAL A 83 -16.59 -4.05 0.91
N THR A 84 -15.66 -3.19 1.35
CA THR A 84 -15.80 -2.46 2.63
C THR A 84 -16.87 -1.37 2.56
N SER A 85 -16.96 -0.65 1.43
CA SER A 85 -17.95 0.41 1.27
C SER A 85 -19.38 -0.14 1.11
N GLY A 86 -19.52 -1.27 0.42
CA GLY A 86 -20.82 -1.81 -0.01
C GLY A 86 -21.58 -0.91 -1.00
N GLU A 87 -20.98 0.21 -1.40
CA GLU A 87 -21.61 1.26 -2.24
C GLU A 87 -20.83 1.53 -3.51
N LEU A 88 -19.49 1.50 -3.45
CA LEU A 88 -18.62 1.81 -4.58
C LEU A 88 -18.38 0.58 -5.44
N SER A 89 -18.58 0.73 -6.73
CA SER A 89 -18.15 -0.28 -7.70
C SER A 89 -16.65 -0.22 -7.97
N GLY A 90 -16.06 -1.31 -8.47
CA GLY A 90 -14.67 -1.36 -8.88
C GLY A 90 -14.48 -1.35 -10.38
N PHE A 91 -13.42 -0.69 -10.86
CA PHE A 91 -12.92 -0.85 -12.23
C PHE A 91 -11.42 -1.02 -12.24
N LEU A 92 -10.89 -1.71 -13.25
CA LEU A 92 -9.47 -1.94 -13.43
C LEU A 92 -9.00 -1.33 -14.74
N VAL A 93 -7.81 -0.75 -14.72
CA VAL A 93 -7.18 -0.18 -15.91
C VAL A 93 -6.07 -1.11 -16.38
N ARG A 94 -6.16 -1.61 -17.59
CA ARG A 94 -5.13 -2.44 -18.22
C ARG A 94 -3.94 -1.60 -18.68
N LYS A 95 -2.73 -2.15 -18.57
CA LYS A 95 -1.50 -1.50 -19.07
C LYS A 95 -1.48 -1.32 -20.59
N SER A 96 -2.13 -2.23 -21.30
CA SER A 96 -2.25 -2.20 -22.76
C SER A 96 -3.69 -2.47 -23.20
N GLU A 97 -4.03 -2.01 -24.38
CA GLU A 97 -5.30 -2.31 -25.01
C GLU A 97 -5.51 -3.82 -25.22
N LYS A 98 -6.77 -4.22 -25.24
CA LYS A 98 -7.14 -5.61 -25.55
C LYS A 98 -6.86 -5.87 -27.02
N GLN A 99 -6.00 -6.83 -27.36
CA GLN A 99 -5.66 -7.19 -28.75
C GLN A 99 -6.86 -7.78 -29.51
N HIS A 100 -7.87 -8.29 -28.77
CA HIS A 100 -9.10 -8.83 -29.33
C HIS A 100 -10.32 -8.27 -28.60
N GLY A 101 -11.29 -7.75 -29.33
CA GLY A 101 -12.54 -7.19 -28.80
C GLY A 101 -12.64 -5.67 -28.95
N THR A 102 -13.21 -4.99 -27.96
CA THR A 102 -13.55 -3.56 -28.02
C THR A 102 -12.38 -2.57 -27.93
N GLY A 103 -11.14 -3.03 -27.79
CA GLY A 103 -9.96 -2.16 -27.59
C GLY A 103 -9.91 -1.42 -26.23
N GLN A 104 -10.90 -1.65 -25.37
CA GLN A 104 -11.04 -0.89 -24.12
C GLN A 104 -10.00 -1.28 -23.07
N ARG A 105 -9.46 -0.26 -22.42
CA ARG A 105 -8.53 -0.40 -21.30
C ARG A 105 -9.22 -0.54 -19.93
N ILE A 106 -10.52 -0.26 -19.84
CA ILE A 106 -11.32 -0.30 -18.62
C ILE A 106 -12.10 -1.62 -18.55
N GLU A 107 -11.97 -2.31 -17.41
CA GLU A 107 -12.72 -3.52 -17.06
C GLU A 107 -13.54 -3.28 -15.78
N GLY A 108 -14.68 -3.95 -15.62
CA GLY A 108 -15.56 -3.81 -14.46
C GLY A 108 -16.58 -2.71 -14.63
N PHE A 109 -16.65 -1.73 -13.75
CA PHE A 109 -17.61 -0.63 -13.82
C PHE A 109 -17.35 0.28 -15.04
N GLN A 110 -18.38 0.53 -15.86
CA GLN A 110 -18.25 1.20 -17.15
C GLN A 110 -19.39 2.21 -17.42
N GLN A 111 -19.79 2.99 -16.43
CA GLN A 111 -20.80 4.05 -16.63
C GLN A 111 -20.10 5.37 -16.98
N LYS A 112 -20.27 5.85 -18.22
CA LYS A 112 -19.73 7.16 -18.65
C LYS A 112 -20.26 8.30 -17.77
N PHE A 113 -19.43 9.32 -17.58
CA PHE A 113 -19.69 10.49 -16.74
C PHE A 113 -19.85 10.17 -15.25
N ALA A 114 -19.60 8.94 -14.85
CA ALA A 114 -19.57 8.59 -13.44
C ALA A 114 -18.39 9.27 -12.73
N LYS A 115 -18.63 9.69 -11.50
CA LYS A 115 -17.59 10.21 -10.60
C LYS A 115 -16.77 9.06 -10.02
N VAL A 116 -15.46 9.12 -10.18
CA VAL A 116 -14.58 8.03 -9.77
C VAL A 116 -13.37 8.54 -8.96
N VAL A 117 -12.84 7.66 -8.11
CA VAL A 117 -11.54 7.86 -7.45
C VAL A 117 -10.53 6.91 -8.07
N ILE A 118 -9.36 7.44 -8.42
CA ILE A 118 -8.22 6.63 -8.87
C ILE A 118 -7.39 6.23 -7.63
N VAL A 119 -7.00 4.96 -7.57
CA VAL A 119 -6.17 4.42 -6.48
C VAL A 119 -4.92 3.72 -7.03
N ASP A 120 -3.84 3.78 -6.27
CA ASP A 120 -2.58 3.09 -6.59
C ASP A 120 -1.95 2.55 -5.30
N ASP A 121 -1.07 1.56 -5.40
CA ASP A 121 -0.37 1.01 -4.22
C ASP A 121 0.84 1.86 -3.84
N VAL A 122 1.74 2.17 -4.77
CA VAL A 122 2.95 2.97 -4.51
C VAL A 122 3.13 4.06 -5.56
N CYS A 123 3.06 5.31 -5.12
CA CYS A 123 3.44 6.45 -5.97
C CYS A 123 4.95 6.71 -5.85
N THR A 124 5.73 6.29 -6.84
CA THR A 124 7.16 6.62 -6.99
C THR A 124 7.31 7.79 -7.96
N THR A 125 7.33 7.51 -9.25
CA THR A 125 7.36 8.56 -10.30
C THR A 125 5.95 9.00 -10.71
N GLY A 126 4.91 8.34 -10.23
CA GLY A 126 3.52 8.57 -10.59
C GLY A 126 3.09 8.02 -11.95
N ALA A 127 3.97 7.33 -12.68
CA ALA A 127 3.67 6.88 -14.05
C ALA A 127 2.46 5.94 -14.13
N SER A 128 2.32 5.00 -13.20
CA SER A 128 1.16 4.09 -13.15
C SER A 128 -0.13 4.84 -12.86
N THR A 129 -0.10 5.71 -11.87
CA THR A 129 -1.24 6.54 -11.47
C THR A 129 -1.68 7.45 -12.63
N ILE A 130 -0.74 8.09 -13.35
CA ILE A 130 -1.02 8.94 -14.51
C ILE A 130 -1.66 8.13 -15.64
N GLN A 131 -1.15 6.93 -15.95
CA GLN A 131 -1.77 6.06 -16.93
C GLN A 131 -3.22 5.69 -16.58
N ALA A 132 -3.52 5.49 -15.29
CA ALA A 132 -4.87 5.22 -14.84
C ALA A 132 -5.77 6.45 -14.99
N ILE A 133 -5.28 7.65 -14.67
CA ILE A 133 -5.97 8.93 -14.86
C ILE A 133 -6.33 9.14 -16.33
N GLU A 134 -5.37 8.97 -17.24
CA GLU A 134 -5.54 9.14 -18.68
C GLU A 134 -6.60 8.19 -19.22
N ALA A 135 -6.47 6.88 -18.93
CA ALA A 135 -7.43 5.89 -19.38
C ALA A 135 -8.86 6.11 -18.83
N ALA A 136 -8.97 6.56 -17.56
CA ALA A 136 -10.26 6.89 -16.98
C ALA A 136 -10.92 8.08 -17.66
N ARG A 137 -10.17 9.12 -18.00
CA ARG A 137 -10.65 10.29 -18.76
C ARG A 137 -11.01 9.96 -20.19
N GLU A 138 -10.18 9.18 -20.88
CA GLU A 138 -10.46 8.70 -22.24
C GLU A 138 -11.77 7.90 -22.29
N PHE A 139 -12.04 7.11 -21.26
CA PHE A 139 -13.31 6.38 -21.15
C PHE A 139 -14.50 7.31 -20.91
N GLY A 140 -14.29 8.49 -20.35
CA GLY A 140 -15.31 9.49 -20.03
C GLY A 140 -15.75 9.49 -18.57
N PHE A 141 -14.89 9.05 -17.64
CA PHE A 141 -15.10 9.24 -16.20
C PHE A 141 -14.76 10.66 -15.75
N GLU A 142 -15.48 11.13 -14.72
CA GLU A 142 -15.13 12.35 -13.95
C GLU A 142 -14.30 11.95 -12.73
N ILE A 143 -13.03 12.33 -12.70
CA ILE A 143 -12.15 12.02 -11.58
C ILE A 143 -12.37 13.05 -10.48
N VAL A 144 -12.79 12.60 -9.29
CA VAL A 144 -13.04 13.45 -8.11
C VAL A 144 -11.94 13.38 -7.05
N GLY A 145 -11.03 12.42 -7.16
CA GLY A 145 -9.88 12.28 -6.30
C GLY A 145 -8.91 11.21 -6.78
N VAL A 146 -7.67 11.32 -6.34
CA VAL A 146 -6.61 10.35 -6.61
C VAL A 146 -5.93 10.01 -5.29
N MET A 147 -5.68 8.74 -5.03
CA MET A 147 -5.06 8.28 -3.79
C MET A 147 -3.98 7.23 -4.06
N CYS A 148 -2.94 7.22 -3.22
CA CYS A 148 -2.04 6.06 -3.14
C CYS A 148 -1.88 5.59 -1.70
N LEU A 149 -1.55 4.30 -1.53
CA LEU A 149 -1.33 3.75 -0.21
C LEU A 149 0.00 4.26 0.38
N VAL A 150 1.08 4.20 -0.39
CA VAL A 150 2.39 4.71 0.02
C VAL A 150 2.96 5.64 -1.05
N GLU A 151 3.41 6.81 -0.63
CA GLU A 151 4.15 7.75 -1.47
C GLU A 151 5.64 7.68 -1.17
N ARG A 152 6.46 7.63 -2.21
CA ARG A 152 7.92 7.83 -2.13
C ARG A 152 8.24 9.29 -2.43
N GLU A 153 8.24 10.12 -1.38
CA GLU A 153 8.31 11.58 -1.49
C GLU A 153 9.57 12.06 -2.23
N GLU A 154 10.68 11.31 -2.09
CA GLU A 154 11.96 11.63 -2.73
C GLU A 154 11.96 11.46 -4.26
N ALA A 155 10.98 10.73 -4.79
CA ALA A 155 10.92 10.44 -6.22
C ALA A 155 10.17 11.49 -7.06
N GLY A 156 9.55 12.49 -6.41
CA GLY A 156 8.88 13.62 -7.08
C GLY A 156 7.62 13.26 -7.87
N GLY A 157 7.03 12.08 -7.62
CA GLY A 157 5.82 11.63 -8.31
C GLY A 157 4.59 12.48 -7.99
N ARG A 158 4.50 13.02 -6.76
CA ARG A 158 3.38 13.86 -6.30
C ARG A 158 3.02 14.95 -7.28
N THR A 159 3.96 15.84 -7.59
CA THR A 159 3.73 16.99 -8.47
C THR A 159 3.23 16.58 -9.86
N ARG A 160 3.78 15.49 -10.40
CA ARG A 160 3.36 14.96 -11.71
C ARG A 160 1.93 14.41 -11.66
N VAL A 161 1.58 13.68 -10.60
CA VAL A 161 0.21 13.16 -10.41
C VAL A 161 -0.76 14.31 -10.18
N GLU A 162 -0.45 15.28 -9.33
CA GLU A 162 -1.30 16.46 -9.08
C GLU A 162 -1.55 17.26 -10.36
N THR A 163 -0.51 17.46 -11.17
CA THR A 163 -0.64 18.14 -12.48
C THR A 163 -1.58 17.35 -13.41
N SER A 164 -1.37 16.04 -13.51
CA SER A 164 -2.20 15.17 -14.35
C SER A 164 -3.63 15.04 -13.80
N ALA A 165 -3.82 14.98 -12.50
CA ALA A 165 -5.13 14.82 -11.87
C ALA A 165 -5.98 16.10 -11.88
N SER A 166 -5.36 17.28 -11.96
CA SER A 166 -6.05 18.58 -11.84
C SER A 166 -7.38 18.63 -12.62
N PRO A 167 -8.46 19.11 -12.00
CA PRO A 167 -8.56 19.74 -10.66
C PRO A 167 -8.77 18.76 -9.49
N ALA A 168 -8.77 17.45 -9.72
CA ALA A 168 -8.95 16.46 -8.66
C ALA A 168 -7.71 16.44 -7.71
N PRO A 169 -7.91 16.42 -6.39
CA PRO A 169 -6.79 16.39 -5.44
C PRO A 169 -6.12 15.01 -5.39
N PHE A 170 -4.81 14.99 -5.09
CA PHE A 170 -4.03 13.79 -4.81
C PHE A 170 -3.74 13.64 -3.32
N VAL A 171 -3.88 12.42 -2.80
CA VAL A 171 -3.69 12.08 -1.39
C VAL A 171 -2.87 10.81 -1.25
N ALA A 172 -1.82 10.85 -0.45
CA ALA A 172 -1.13 9.66 0.02
C ALA A 172 -1.66 9.27 1.41
N ILE A 173 -1.94 7.98 1.62
CA ILE A 173 -2.32 7.46 2.94
C ILE A 173 -1.11 7.53 3.88
N PHE A 174 0.06 7.09 3.41
CA PHE A 174 1.32 7.15 4.16
C PHE A 174 2.45 7.65 3.27
N GLY A 175 3.41 8.35 3.88
CA GLY A 175 4.73 8.55 3.29
C GLY A 175 5.63 7.33 3.50
N ALA A 176 6.57 7.09 2.61
CA ALA A 176 7.57 6.02 2.80
C ALA A 176 8.40 6.23 4.06
N LYS A 177 8.60 7.48 4.48
CA LYS A 177 9.25 7.84 5.75
C LYS A 177 8.48 7.37 6.97
N ASP A 178 7.14 7.43 6.94
CA ASP A 178 6.29 6.95 8.03
C ASP A 178 6.43 5.44 8.17
N VAL A 179 6.37 4.71 7.04
CA VAL A 179 6.53 3.26 7.00
C VAL A 179 7.91 2.84 7.48
N ARG A 180 8.97 3.55 7.05
CA ARG A 180 10.36 3.31 7.51
C ARG A 180 10.51 3.53 9.00
N LYS A 181 9.97 4.63 9.52
CA LYS A 181 10.01 4.93 10.96
C LYS A 181 9.37 3.82 11.79
N GLU A 182 8.19 3.38 11.38
CA GLU A 182 7.47 2.29 12.03
C GLU A 182 8.25 0.97 11.95
N HIS A 183 8.88 0.67 10.80
CA HIS A 183 9.70 -0.53 10.61
C HIS A 183 10.90 -0.56 11.58
N VAL A 184 11.60 0.56 11.74
CA VAL A 184 12.74 0.67 12.67
C VAL A 184 12.27 0.45 14.11
N LEU A 185 11.16 1.09 14.53
CA LEU A 185 10.60 0.92 15.86
C LEU A 185 10.26 -0.55 16.16
N GLN A 186 9.66 -1.27 15.23
CA GLN A 186 9.33 -2.69 15.41
C GLN A 186 10.58 -3.57 15.47
N THR A 187 11.64 -3.21 14.73
CA THR A 187 12.91 -3.95 14.75
C THR A 187 13.64 -3.75 16.07
N ASP A 188 13.61 -2.54 16.60
CA ASP A 188 14.23 -2.23 17.91
C ASP A 188 13.46 -2.92 19.04
N GLU A 189 12.13 -2.88 19.06
CA GLU A 189 11.31 -3.64 20.01
C GLU A 189 11.63 -5.15 19.97
N THR A 190 11.80 -5.72 18.78
CA THR A 190 12.14 -7.14 18.61
C THR A 190 13.55 -7.43 19.15
N ASN A 191 14.50 -6.53 18.93
CA ASN A 191 15.87 -6.66 19.43
C ASN A 191 15.95 -6.51 20.97
N GLU A 192 15.16 -5.64 21.57
CA GLU A 192 15.07 -5.53 23.03
C GLU A 192 14.53 -6.81 23.68
N TYR A 193 13.50 -7.43 23.08
CA TYR A 193 12.98 -8.73 23.54
C TYR A 193 13.97 -9.88 23.35
N THR A 194 14.87 -9.80 22.37
CA THR A 194 15.93 -10.79 22.17
C THR A 194 17.16 -10.54 23.05
N ALA A 195 17.35 -9.33 23.54
CA ALA A 195 18.47 -8.97 24.42
C ALA A 195 18.26 -9.32 25.91
N VAL A 196 17.06 -9.70 26.33
CA VAL A 196 16.68 -9.82 27.77
C VAL A 196 17.13 -11.10 28.45
N SER A 197 17.82 -12.05 27.80
CA SER A 197 18.44 -13.16 28.54
C SER A 197 19.67 -13.71 27.82
N THR A 198 20.83 -13.25 28.25
CA THR A 198 22.13 -13.79 27.81
C THR A 198 22.56 -15.03 28.62
N THR A 199 21.74 -15.52 29.53
CA THR A 199 22.08 -16.65 30.41
C THR A 199 20.99 -17.72 30.44
N CYS A 200 21.39 -18.98 30.48
CA CYS A 200 20.48 -20.11 30.64
C CYS A 200 19.87 -20.11 32.05
N GLU A 201 18.54 -20.13 32.16
CA GLU A 201 17.80 -20.14 33.43
C GLU A 201 18.11 -21.36 34.33
N LEU A 202 18.61 -22.45 33.74
CA LEU A 202 18.89 -23.70 34.46
C LEU A 202 20.34 -23.80 34.97
N CYS A 203 21.33 -23.25 34.27
CA CYS A 203 22.74 -23.45 34.63
C CYS A 203 23.58 -22.16 34.58
N GLY A 204 23.02 -20.98 34.31
CA GLY A 204 23.68 -19.70 34.27
C GLY A 204 24.72 -19.51 33.16
N ARG A 205 24.89 -20.43 32.23
CA ARG A 205 25.79 -20.31 31.09
C ARG A 205 25.21 -19.44 30.00
N PRO A 206 26.02 -18.84 29.11
CA PRO A 206 25.50 -18.09 27.96
C PRO A 206 24.47 -18.89 27.15
N ALA A 207 23.34 -18.28 26.87
CA ALA A 207 22.26 -18.91 26.15
C ALA A 207 22.34 -18.60 24.64
N VAL A 208 22.07 -19.59 23.81
CA VAL A 208 22.23 -19.53 22.33
C VAL A 208 20.87 -19.55 21.61
N SER A 209 19.73 -19.42 22.31
CA SER A 209 18.41 -19.51 21.67
C SER A 209 17.47 -18.37 22.03
N TYR A 210 16.73 -17.94 21.04
CA TYR A 210 15.72 -16.86 21.01
C TYR A 210 14.33 -17.32 21.44
N HIS A 211 14.21 -18.06 22.54
CA HIS A 211 12.92 -18.51 23.09
C HIS A 211 12.61 -17.76 24.39
N PRO A 212 11.33 -17.62 24.78
CA PRO A 212 10.94 -16.99 26.05
C PRO A 212 11.52 -17.65 27.30
N ARG A 213 12.25 -18.76 27.14
CA ARG A 213 13.14 -19.36 28.16
C ARG A 213 14.49 -19.61 27.51
N SER A 214 15.46 -18.75 27.82
CA SER A 214 16.83 -18.86 27.31
C SER A 214 17.51 -20.12 27.87
N ARG A 215 17.84 -21.07 27.01
CA ARG A 215 18.55 -22.30 27.36
C ARG A 215 19.87 -22.39 26.58
N CYS A 216 20.93 -22.88 27.20
CA CYS A 216 22.18 -23.19 26.53
C CYS A 216 22.03 -24.47 25.66
N GLU A 217 23.01 -24.76 24.78
CA GLU A 217 22.95 -25.91 23.86
C GLU A 217 22.73 -27.26 24.58
N ALA A 218 23.26 -27.41 25.80
CA ALA A 218 23.08 -28.61 26.60
C ALA A 218 21.64 -28.83 27.08
N HIS A 219 20.76 -27.83 27.00
CA HIS A 219 19.39 -27.84 27.48
C HIS A 219 18.36 -27.49 26.39
N LYS A 220 18.75 -27.57 25.09
CA LYS A 220 17.81 -27.51 23.98
C LYS A 220 17.04 -28.82 23.91
N VAL A 221 15.73 -28.74 24.06
CA VAL A 221 14.77 -29.84 23.80
C VAL A 221 13.89 -29.43 22.67
#